data_15a5d5647e4b77d6c070105240e8e5f6
#
_entry.id   15a5d5647e4b77d6c070105240e8e5f6
#
_cell.length_a   1.000
_cell.length_b   1.000
_cell.length_c   1.000
_cell.angle_alpha   90.00
_cell.angle_beta   90.00
_cell.angle_gamma   90.00
#
_symmetry.space_group_name_H-M   'P 1'
#
loop_
_entity.id
_entity.type
_entity.pdbx_description
1 polymer ?
#
loop_
_entity_poly.entity_id
_entity_poly.type
_entity_poly.pdbx_seq_one_letter_code
_entity_poly.pdbx_strand_id
1 'polypeptide(L)'
;VEFPTAQDARDFPSSNVTYRVSVSVTDTSLREVSTSGQVIATFRPFNIFITLNRGYAPAGTPVQASITAATADGAKIAHARGTCVLQHIRADGRRETLETWDIATGKDGEASLSFQTGESGLYALSTTLEDGHGNKVEESFQFLSYGKGKQNPFKINPLSIHPDKKEYAPGDTARLLVTSDYPDARVWTFLRNSWKNESRRLVSLDRQTALVECRLTREDMPNMGVNAFTVRNGELHEASAELLIPPAGQILAPSVVPGKSQYRPGEQGNVTIQVKGPDGKPVSNGIVALAVYDKALEYIARPNITDISKTVWGRLNETGFLSLKKMTASGTQQDRGPGQPSFQSLLYRNYGPMARKAKGTVNGFAEAVFDSGADAAASRAL
;
A
#
# COMPACT_ATOMS: atom_id res chain seq x y z
N VAL A 1 16.34 -20.70 24.17
CA VAL A 1 17.56 -20.15 23.55
C VAL A 1 17.45 -18.63 23.65
N GLU A 2 18.45 -18.00 24.24
CA GLU A 2 18.57 -16.56 24.34
C GLU A 2 19.66 -16.10 23.38
N PHE A 3 19.44 -15.00 22.69
CA PHE A 3 20.44 -14.38 21.84
C PHE A 3 20.42 -12.84 22.01
N PRO A 4 21.62 -12.20 21.98
CA PRO A 4 21.73 -10.77 22.20
C PRO A 4 21.30 -9.97 20.97
N THR A 5 20.45 -8.96 21.16
CA THR A 5 20.00 -8.04 20.09
C THR A 5 20.68 -6.67 20.17
N ALA A 6 21.58 -6.46 21.14
CA ALA A 6 22.18 -5.15 21.40
C ALA A 6 23.05 -4.62 20.26
N GLN A 7 23.67 -5.50 19.48
CA GLN A 7 24.48 -5.07 18.32
C GLN A 7 23.60 -4.60 17.19
N ASP A 8 22.51 -5.32 16.91
CA ASP A 8 21.57 -4.93 15.85
C ASP A 8 20.88 -3.59 16.15
N ALA A 9 20.63 -3.29 17.43
CA ALA A 9 20.12 -1.98 17.85
C ALA A 9 21.11 -0.84 17.56
N ARG A 10 22.42 -1.11 17.52
CA ARG A 10 23.44 -0.14 17.13
C ARG A 10 23.59 -0.03 15.62
N ASP A 11 23.55 -1.16 14.92
CA ASP A 11 23.75 -1.23 13.48
C ASP A 11 22.48 -0.79 12.72
N PHE A 12 21.30 -1.01 13.32
CA PHE A 12 19.98 -0.68 12.76
C PHE A 12 19.10 0.16 13.70
N PRO A 13 19.53 1.35 14.12
CA PRO A 13 18.85 2.12 15.17
C PRO A 13 17.44 2.60 14.80
N SER A 14 17.06 2.52 13.53
CA SER A 14 15.77 3.00 13.00
C SER A 14 14.98 1.91 12.27
N SER A 15 15.35 0.65 12.43
CA SER A 15 14.76 -0.46 11.67
C SER A 15 14.42 -1.63 12.59
N ASN A 16 13.35 -2.35 12.25
CA ASN A 16 13.05 -3.63 12.88
C ASN A 16 13.98 -4.71 12.31
N VAL A 17 14.45 -5.59 13.17
CA VAL A 17 15.28 -6.75 12.81
C VAL A 17 14.45 -8.01 12.96
N THR A 18 14.39 -8.85 11.93
CA THR A 18 13.66 -10.13 11.97
C THR A 18 14.65 -11.27 12.11
N TYR A 19 14.54 -12.03 13.19
CA TYR A 19 15.28 -13.25 13.43
C TYR A 19 14.46 -14.45 13.00
N ARG A 20 15.08 -15.33 12.25
CA ARG A 20 14.49 -16.63 11.91
C ARG A 20 15.14 -17.69 12.79
N VAL A 21 14.32 -18.37 13.57
CA VAL A 21 14.74 -19.50 14.40
C VAL A 21 14.30 -20.79 13.73
N SER A 22 15.24 -21.65 13.39
CA SER A 22 14.97 -22.99 12.83
C SER A 22 15.40 -24.03 13.85
N VAL A 23 14.55 -25.00 14.08
CA VAL A 23 14.80 -26.12 14.99
C VAL A 23 14.63 -27.41 14.21
N SER A 24 15.64 -28.28 14.27
CA SER A 24 15.60 -29.64 13.73
C SER A 24 15.76 -30.63 14.87
N VAL A 25 14.94 -31.66 14.87
CA VAL A 25 15.01 -32.76 15.81
C VAL A 25 15.16 -34.07 15.04
N THR A 26 16.21 -34.82 15.34
CA THR A 26 16.48 -36.12 14.71
C THR A 26 16.30 -37.22 15.80
N ASP A 27 15.48 -38.21 15.48
CA ASP A 27 15.26 -39.35 16.36
C ASP A 27 16.40 -40.41 16.23
N THR A 28 16.39 -41.42 17.08
CA THR A 28 17.36 -42.52 17.03
C THR A 28 17.30 -43.37 15.76
N SER A 29 16.24 -43.24 15.00
CA SER A 29 16.03 -43.89 13.68
C SER A 29 16.46 -42.99 12.50
N LEU A 30 17.18 -41.88 12.79
CA LEU A 30 17.63 -40.88 11.82
C LEU A 30 16.50 -40.16 11.07
N ARG A 31 15.30 -40.13 11.63
CA ARG A 31 14.22 -39.32 11.11
C ARG A 31 14.34 -37.89 11.63
N GLU A 32 14.37 -36.96 10.72
CA GLU A 32 14.47 -35.54 11.02
C GLU A 32 13.11 -34.84 10.84
N VAL A 33 12.72 -34.05 11.85
CA VAL A 33 11.59 -33.12 11.76
C VAL A 33 12.11 -31.74 12.06
N SER A 34 11.87 -30.82 11.15
CA SER A 34 12.28 -29.42 11.27
C SER A 34 11.10 -28.48 11.32
N THR A 35 11.22 -27.41 12.07
CA THR A 35 10.27 -26.30 12.11
C THR A 35 11.02 -24.98 12.19
N SER A 36 10.38 -23.90 11.73
CA SER A 36 10.96 -22.56 11.87
C SER A 36 9.93 -21.55 12.32
N GLY A 37 10.36 -20.60 13.15
CA GLY A 37 9.60 -19.46 13.61
C GLY A 37 10.34 -18.16 13.32
N GLN A 38 9.65 -17.03 13.47
CA GLN A 38 10.22 -15.69 13.34
C GLN A 38 9.96 -14.88 14.60
N VAL A 39 10.98 -14.11 15.02
CA VAL A 39 10.89 -13.14 16.10
C VAL A 39 11.32 -11.78 15.56
N ILE A 40 10.56 -10.74 15.85
CA ILE A 40 10.86 -9.38 15.40
C ILE A 40 11.35 -8.58 16.61
N ALA A 41 12.59 -8.11 16.54
CA ALA A 41 13.10 -7.09 17.46
C ALA A 41 12.76 -5.71 16.89
N THR A 42 11.98 -4.93 17.62
CA THR A 42 11.45 -3.64 17.14
C THR A 42 12.24 -2.48 17.71
N PHE A 43 12.51 -1.48 16.90
CA PHE A 43 13.16 -0.23 17.36
C PHE A 43 12.17 0.75 18.02
N ARG A 44 10.86 0.53 17.84
CA ARG A 44 9.79 1.30 18.49
C ARG A 44 8.81 0.36 19.18
N PRO A 45 8.24 0.75 20.31
CA PRO A 45 7.26 -0.06 21.03
C PRO A 45 6.00 -0.33 20.20
N PHE A 46 5.57 0.67 19.44
CA PHE A 46 4.47 0.56 18.48
C PHE A 46 4.68 1.55 17.32
N ASN A 47 3.86 1.45 16.28
CA ASN A 47 3.86 2.34 15.14
C ASN A 47 2.52 3.08 15.06
N ILE A 48 2.58 4.33 14.59
CA ILE A 48 1.40 5.13 14.25
C ILE A 48 1.28 5.15 12.73
N PHE A 49 0.09 4.89 12.24
CA PHE A 49 -0.24 4.94 10.81
C PHE A 49 -1.33 5.98 10.60
N ILE A 50 -1.02 7.00 9.83
CA ILE A 50 -1.96 8.07 9.48
C ILE A 50 -2.35 7.90 8.03
N THR A 51 -3.63 7.82 7.75
CA THR A 51 -4.16 7.69 6.39
C THR A 51 -5.30 8.66 6.17
N LEU A 52 -5.37 9.24 4.97
CA LEU A 52 -6.52 10.03 4.56
C LEU A 52 -7.49 9.15 3.76
N ASN A 53 -8.77 9.50 3.79
CA ASN A 53 -9.79 8.90 2.93
C ASN A 53 -9.61 9.27 1.44
N ARG A 54 -8.68 10.18 1.14
CA ARG A 54 -8.35 10.67 -0.21
C ARG A 54 -6.82 10.75 -0.38
N GLY A 55 -6.35 10.70 -1.62
CA GLY A 55 -4.92 10.84 -1.93
C GLY A 55 -4.39 12.26 -1.81
N TYR A 56 -5.28 13.26 -1.83
CA TYR A 56 -5.01 14.67 -1.57
C TYR A 56 -6.25 15.32 -0.93
N ALA A 57 -6.06 16.43 -0.24
CA ALA A 57 -7.16 17.17 0.42
C ALA A 57 -7.73 18.24 -0.53
N PRO A 58 -9.01 18.18 -0.92
CA PRO A 58 -9.62 19.32 -1.60
C PRO A 58 -9.75 20.50 -0.64
N ALA A 59 -9.17 21.66 -0.99
CA ALA A 59 -9.25 22.87 -0.16
C ALA A 59 -10.71 23.28 0.07
N GLY A 60 -11.04 23.64 1.32
CA GLY A 60 -12.39 24.00 1.73
C GLY A 60 -13.38 22.84 1.86
N THR A 61 -12.91 21.59 1.76
CA THR A 61 -13.75 20.41 1.90
C THR A 61 -13.29 19.57 3.09
N PRO A 62 -14.20 19.02 3.91
CA PRO A 62 -13.83 18.13 4.99
C PRO A 62 -13.10 16.88 4.48
N VAL A 63 -11.99 16.55 5.14
CA VAL A 63 -11.18 15.37 4.89
C VAL A 63 -11.12 14.55 6.18
N GLN A 64 -11.28 13.25 6.05
CA GLN A 64 -11.16 12.33 7.18
C GLN A 64 -9.78 11.70 7.20
N ALA A 65 -9.13 11.78 8.35
CA ALA A 65 -7.94 11.03 8.67
C ALA A 65 -8.28 9.86 9.59
N SER A 66 -7.70 8.70 9.33
CA SER A 66 -7.69 7.56 10.24
C SER A 66 -6.28 7.40 10.80
N ILE A 67 -6.18 7.30 12.11
CA ILE A 67 -4.94 7.13 12.86
C ILE A 67 -5.00 5.76 13.52
N THR A 68 -4.08 4.88 13.18
CA THR A 68 -4.03 3.53 13.74
C THR A 68 -2.73 3.34 14.50
N ALA A 69 -2.81 2.88 15.74
CA ALA A 69 -1.66 2.49 16.55
C ALA A 69 -1.57 0.96 16.65
N ALA A 70 -0.43 0.39 16.28
CA ALA A 70 -0.20 -1.05 16.32
C ALA A 70 1.28 -1.41 16.52
N THR A 71 1.55 -2.53 17.15
CA THR A 71 2.89 -3.14 17.24
C THR A 71 3.36 -3.64 15.88
N ALA A 72 4.62 -4.04 15.77
CA ALA A 72 5.20 -4.53 14.53
C ALA A 72 4.58 -5.85 14.04
N ASP A 73 4.09 -6.69 14.94
CA ASP A 73 3.37 -7.93 14.64
C ASP A 73 1.88 -7.70 14.32
N GLY A 74 1.41 -6.44 14.44
CA GLY A 74 0.06 -6.03 14.06
C GLY A 74 -0.95 -6.00 15.21
N ALA A 75 -0.52 -6.27 16.47
CA ALA A 75 -1.38 -6.13 17.63
C ALA A 75 -1.79 -4.66 17.81
N LYS A 76 -3.05 -4.43 18.11
CA LYS A 76 -3.64 -3.08 18.22
C LYS A 76 -3.35 -2.46 19.57
N ILE A 77 -2.97 -1.18 19.59
CA ILE A 77 -2.75 -0.41 20.80
C ILE A 77 -4.05 0.33 21.14
N ALA A 78 -4.81 -0.27 22.04
CA ALA A 78 -6.07 0.31 22.51
C ALA A 78 -5.80 1.43 23.52
N HIS A 79 -6.67 2.45 23.48
CA HIS A 79 -6.71 3.54 24.46
C HIS A 79 -5.41 4.37 24.57
N ALA A 80 -4.53 4.33 23.56
CA ALA A 80 -3.41 5.25 23.48
C ALA A 80 -3.94 6.70 23.37
N ARG A 81 -3.32 7.61 24.10
CA ARG A 81 -3.75 9.03 24.18
C ARG A 81 -2.66 9.96 23.70
N GLY A 82 -3.06 11.09 23.16
CA GLY A 82 -2.09 12.09 22.73
C GLY A 82 -2.72 13.20 21.90
N THR A 83 -1.92 13.78 21.01
CA THR A 83 -2.33 14.94 20.20
C THR A 83 -2.09 14.70 18.72
N CYS A 84 -2.94 15.29 17.90
CA CYS A 84 -2.74 15.41 16.46
C CYS A 84 -2.72 16.89 16.09
N VAL A 85 -1.74 17.31 15.32
CA VAL A 85 -1.49 18.70 14.94
C VAL A 85 -1.54 18.82 13.42
N LEU A 86 -2.40 19.69 12.90
CA LEU A 86 -2.40 20.09 11.49
C LEU A 86 -1.44 21.24 11.29
N GLN A 87 -0.52 21.08 10.37
CA GLN A 87 0.50 22.07 10.05
C GLN A 87 0.50 22.38 8.55
N HIS A 88 0.68 23.64 8.19
CA HIS A 88 1.01 24.07 6.85
C HIS A 88 2.53 24.12 6.69
N ILE A 89 3.07 23.52 5.66
CA ILE A 89 4.51 23.51 5.35
C ILE A 89 4.77 24.56 4.28
N ARG A 90 5.50 25.59 4.63
CA ARG A 90 5.90 26.65 3.72
C ARG A 90 7.01 26.19 2.78
N ALA A 91 7.23 26.91 1.66
CA ALA A 91 8.27 26.60 0.68
C ALA A 91 9.69 26.61 1.26
N ASP A 92 9.92 27.33 2.35
CA ASP A 92 11.20 27.36 3.09
C ASP A 92 11.33 26.22 4.11
N GLY A 93 10.35 25.32 4.18
CA GLY A 93 10.30 24.21 5.12
C GLY A 93 9.74 24.54 6.51
N ARG A 94 9.43 25.79 6.79
CA ARG A 94 8.81 26.16 8.07
C ARG A 94 7.43 25.53 8.18
N ARG A 95 7.12 25.05 9.39
CA ARG A 95 5.81 24.48 9.73
C ARG A 95 5.02 25.50 10.57
N GLU A 96 3.85 25.83 10.10
CA GLU A 96 2.90 26.70 10.79
C GLU A 96 1.76 25.83 11.33
N THR A 97 1.58 25.80 12.64
CA THR A 97 0.49 25.08 13.29
C THR A 97 -0.84 25.80 13.04
N LEU A 98 -1.80 25.08 12.51
CA LEU A 98 -3.14 25.59 12.22
C LEU A 98 -4.16 25.15 13.26
N GLU A 99 -4.11 23.87 13.63
CA GLU A 99 -5.08 23.28 14.55
C GLU A 99 -4.45 22.12 15.32
N THR A 100 -4.93 21.91 16.54
CA THR A 100 -4.46 20.82 17.42
C THR A 100 -5.67 20.14 18.05
N TRP A 101 -5.67 18.81 18.05
CA TRP A 101 -6.72 18.00 18.67
C TRP A 101 -6.11 17.02 19.66
N ASP A 102 -6.80 16.83 20.77
CA ASP A 102 -6.58 15.68 21.64
C ASP A 102 -7.24 14.46 21.01
N ILE A 103 -6.51 13.36 20.93
CA ILE A 103 -6.99 12.13 20.34
C ILE A 103 -6.75 10.94 21.25
N ALA A 104 -7.63 9.94 21.14
CA ALA A 104 -7.47 8.66 21.81
C ALA A 104 -7.89 7.53 20.87
N THR A 105 -7.13 6.43 20.86
CA THR A 105 -7.50 5.25 20.09
C THR A 105 -8.59 4.45 20.80
N GLY A 106 -9.52 3.91 20.03
CA GLY A 106 -10.53 2.98 20.50
C GLY A 106 -9.97 1.60 20.89
N LYS A 107 -10.85 0.65 21.18
CA LYS A 107 -10.49 -0.75 21.48
C LYS A 107 -9.80 -1.45 20.28
N ASP A 108 -10.09 -0.98 19.08
CA ASP A 108 -9.51 -1.45 17.81
C ASP A 108 -8.17 -0.78 17.48
N GLY A 109 -7.65 0.08 18.38
CA GLY A 109 -6.42 0.83 18.16
C GLY A 109 -6.56 1.93 17.10
N GLU A 110 -7.77 2.37 16.78
CA GLU A 110 -8.05 3.35 15.75
C GLU A 110 -8.67 4.64 16.35
N ALA A 111 -8.28 5.78 15.79
CA ALA A 111 -8.90 7.08 16.03
C ALA A 111 -9.22 7.73 14.69
N SER A 112 -10.28 8.52 14.63
CA SER A 112 -10.69 9.26 13.43
C SER A 112 -10.73 10.75 13.72
N LEU A 113 -10.28 11.53 12.74
CA LEU A 113 -10.25 12.98 12.79
C LEU A 113 -10.81 13.55 11.50
N SER A 114 -11.63 14.60 11.60
CA SER A 114 -12.10 15.36 10.44
C SER A 114 -11.55 16.78 10.51
N PHE A 115 -10.97 17.24 9.42
CA PHE A 115 -10.38 18.58 9.32
C PHE A 115 -10.59 19.19 7.93
N GLN A 116 -10.27 20.47 7.76
CA GLN A 116 -10.30 21.16 6.48
C GLN A 116 -8.99 21.92 6.27
N THR A 117 -8.57 22.02 5.02
CA THR A 117 -7.49 22.91 4.60
C THR A 117 -8.07 24.13 3.91
N GLY A 118 -7.61 25.33 4.27
CA GLY A 118 -8.16 26.57 3.70
C GLY A 118 -7.59 26.91 2.32
N GLU A 119 -6.35 26.56 2.05
CA GLU A 119 -5.59 26.95 0.86
C GLU A 119 -4.91 25.75 0.22
N SER A 120 -4.55 25.87 -1.06
CA SER A 120 -3.69 24.88 -1.73
C SER A 120 -2.26 24.97 -1.21
N GLY A 121 -1.60 23.83 -1.03
CA GLY A 121 -0.23 23.76 -0.55
C GLY A 121 0.13 22.41 0.07
N LEU A 122 1.27 22.37 0.75
CA LEU A 122 1.76 21.20 1.45
C LEU A 122 1.40 21.29 2.94
N TYR A 123 0.82 20.21 3.46
CA TYR A 123 0.39 20.11 4.85
C TYR A 123 0.97 18.87 5.51
N ALA A 124 0.96 18.85 6.83
CA ALA A 124 1.29 17.68 7.62
C ALA A 124 0.27 17.48 8.76
N LEU A 125 -0.04 16.22 9.04
CA LEU A 125 -0.62 15.79 10.31
C LEU A 125 0.50 15.16 11.12
N SER A 126 0.87 15.79 12.23
CA SER A 126 1.86 15.29 13.19
C SER A 126 1.10 14.75 14.40
N THR A 127 1.23 13.45 14.64
CA THR A 127 0.51 12.73 15.69
C THR A 127 1.50 12.19 16.70
N THR A 128 1.26 12.49 17.97
CA THR A 128 1.97 11.93 19.11
C THR A 128 0.98 11.10 19.93
N LEU A 129 1.31 9.83 20.20
CA LEU A 129 0.51 8.96 21.05
C LEU A 129 1.38 8.33 22.14
N GLU A 130 0.78 8.13 23.30
CA GLU A 130 1.35 7.42 24.43
C GLU A 130 0.46 6.22 24.76
N ASP A 131 1.06 5.02 24.91
CA ASP A 131 0.35 3.81 25.30
C ASP A 131 0.13 3.76 26.82
N GLY A 132 -0.60 2.73 27.32
CA GLY A 132 -0.85 2.53 28.73
C GLY A 132 0.40 2.19 29.56
N HIS A 133 1.57 2.03 28.93
CA HIS A 133 2.85 1.71 29.57
C HIS A 133 3.83 2.90 29.62
N GLY A 134 3.39 4.07 29.18
CA GLY A 134 4.21 5.28 29.14
C GLY A 134 5.13 5.38 27.92
N ASN A 135 5.00 4.50 26.94
CA ASN A 135 5.77 4.60 25.71
C ASN A 135 5.16 5.66 24.79
N LYS A 136 5.97 6.62 24.37
CA LYS A 136 5.56 7.73 23.52
C LYS A 136 6.14 7.58 22.12
N VAL A 137 5.28 7.68 21.11
CA VAL A 137 5.65 7.61 19.69
C VAL A 137 5.09 8.82 18.97
N GLU A 138 5.88 9.37 18.06
CA GLU A 138 5.49 10.46 17.16
C GLU A 138 5.62 10.01 15.71
N GLU A 139 4.65 10.40 14.89
CA GLU A 139 4.65 10.17 13.45
C GLU A 139 4.06 11.38 12.72
N SER A 140 4.60 11.69 11.53
CA SER A 140 4.14 12.81 10.72
C SER A 140 3.79 12.34 9.31
N PHE A 141 2.60 12.67 8.87
CA PHE A 141 2.09 12.37 7.53
C PHE A 141 1.93 13.65 6.73
N GLN A 142 2.65 13.77 5.61
CA GLN A 142 2.55 14.90 4.70
C GLN A 142 1.56 14.62 3.58
N PHE A 143 0.77 15.62 3.21
CA PHE A 143 -0.20 15.53 2.13
C PHE A 143 -0.37 16.87 1.42
N LEU A 144 -0.88 16.81 0.19
CA LEU A 144 -1.19 17.99 -0.59
C LEU A 144 -2.63 18.44 -0.40
N SER A 145 -2.83 19.74 -0.34
CA SER A 145 -4.14 20.35 -0.53
C SER A 145 -4.21 21.02 -1.90
N TYR A 146 -5.33 20.83 -2.59
CA TYR A 146 -5.59 21.40 -3.90
C TYR A 146 -6.99 22.00 -3.98
N GLY A 147 -7.11 23.19 -4.56
CA GLY A 147 -8.39 23.86 -4.75
C GLY A 147 -8.24 25.21 -5.45
N LYS A 148 -9.37 25.87 -5.64
CA LYS A 148 -9.40 27.23 -6.17
C LYS A 148 -8.94 28.22 -5.13
N GLY A 149 -8.23 29.24 -5.53
CA GLY A 149 -7.76 30.33 -4.65
C GLY A 149 -6.25 30.45 -4.61
N LYS A 150 -5.76 30.93 -3.46
CA LYS A 150 -4.32 31.13 -3.28
C LYS A 150 -3.61 29.79 -3.28
N GLN A 151 -2.63 29.67 -4.15
CA GLN A 151 -1.74 28.52 -4.22
C GLN A 151 -0.42 28.89 -3.52
N ASN A 152 -0.11 28.18 -2.45
CA ASN A 152 1.17 28.34 -1.76
C ASN A 152 2.22 27.45 -2.44
N PRO A 153 3.41 28.01 -2.77
CA PRO A 153 4.49 27.21 -3.34
C PRO A 153 4.93 26.09 -2.39
N PHE A 154 5.27 24.96 -2.95
CA PHE A 154 5.81 23.83 -2.20
C PHE A 154 6.95 23.16 -2.97
N LYS A 155 7.74 22.37 -2.27
CA LYS A 155 8.74 21.48 -2.86
C LYS A 155 8.55 20.09 -2.31
N ILE A 156 8.33 19.13 -3.19
CA ILE A 156 8.17 17.72 -2.84
C ILE A 156 8.99 16.86 -3.78
N ASN A 157 8.70 16.96 -5.08
CA ASN A 157 9.36 16.21 -6.13
C ASN A 157 9.29 17.00 -7.43
N PRO A 158 10.26 16.82 -8.31
CA PRO A 158 10.24 17.42 -9.65
C PRO A 158 8.97 17.12 -10.44
N LEU A 159 8.37 15.93 -10.22
CA LEU A 159 7.07 15.52 -10.78
C LEU A 159 6.42 14.47 -9.89
N SER A 160 5.10 14.56 -9.66
CA SER A 160 4.32 13.56 -8.93
C SER A 160 2.89 13.47 -9.45
N ILE A 161 2.25 12.32 -9.23
CA ILE A 161 0.83 12.06 -9.55
C ILE A 161 0.15 11.52 -8.30
N HIS A 162 -0.99 12.09 -7.94
CA HIS A 162 -1.75 11.72 -6.74
C HIS A 162 -3.19 11.39 -7.14
N PRO A 163 -3.60 10.11 -7.16
CA PRO A 163 -4.99 9.73 -7.34
C PRO A 163 -5.85 10.21 -6.16
N ASP A 164 -7.11 10.58 -6.43
CA ASP A 164 -8.05 11.03 -5.39
C ASP A 164 -8.55 9.91 -4.48
N LYS A 165 -8.52 8.65 -4.95
CA LYS A 165 -8.93 7.46 -4.20
C LYS A 165 -7.87 6.37 -4.29
N LYS A 166 -7.95 5.38 -3.39
CA LYS A 166 -7.11 4.17 -3.44
C LYS A 166 -7.65 3.14 -4.42
N GLU A 167 -8.97 2.99 -4.44
CA GLU A 167 -9.69 2.02 -5.25
C GLU A 167 -10.85 2.67 -5.96
N TYR A 168 -11.16 2.18 -7.13
CA TYR A 168 -12.21 2.66 -8.01
C TYR A 168 -13.11 1.51 -8.44
N ALA A 169 -14.34 1.86 -8.82
CA ALA A 169 -15.26 0.97 -9.51
C ALA A 169 -15.33 1.32 -10.99
N PRO A 170 -15.65 0.34 -11.87
CA PRO A 170 -16.03 0.64 -13.24
C PRO A 170 -17.17 1.65 -13.30
N GLY A 171 -16.99 2.73 -14.08
CA GLY A 171 -17.91 3.86 -14.16
C GLY A 171 -17.49 5.07 -13.31
N ASP A 172 -16.56 4.92 -12.39
CA ASP A 172 -15.99 6.04 -11.63
C ASP A 172 -15.18 6.96 -12.53
N THR A 173 -15.06 8.22 -12.10
CA THR A 173 -14.10 9.17 -12.67
C THR A 173 -12.95 9.33 -11.67
N ALA A 174 -11.77 8.85 -12.04
CA ALA A 174 -10.55 9.09 -11.28
C ALA A 174 -10.08 10.54 -11.51
N ARG A 175 -9.72 11.22 -10.42
CA ARG A 175 -9.15 12.55 -10.44
C ARG A 175 -7.71 12.50 -9.98
N LEU A 176 -6.81 12.81 -10.90
CA LEU A 176 -5.37 12.73 -10.71
C LEU A 176 -4.82 14.13 -10.53
N LEU A 177 -4.30 14.43 -9.35
CA LEU A 177 -3.57 15.66 -9.12
C LEU A 177 -2.12 15.47 -9.59
N VAL A 178 -1.77 16.13 -10.68
CA VAL A 178 -0.40 16.18 -11.20
C VAL A 178 0.30 17.39 -10.60
N THR A 179 1.47 17.19 -10.01
CA THR A 179 2.23 18.26 -9.34
C THR A 179 3.68 18.28 -9.76
N SER A 180 4.30 19.46 -9.74
CA SER A 180 5.72 19.62 -10.03
C SER A 180 6.31 20.73 -9.16
N ASP A 181 7.58 20.55 -8.75
CA ASP A 181 8.38 21.62 -8.12
C ASP A 181 8.69 22.76 -9.09
N TYR A 182 8.53 22.52 -10.39
CA TYR A 182 8.72 23.54 -11.42
C TYR A 182 7.37 24.20 -11.76
N PRO A 183 7.23 25.51 -11.51
CA PRO A 183 6.02 26.22 -11.88
C PRO A 183 5.83 26.21 -13.41
N ASP A 184 4.56 26.21 -13.83
CA ASP A 184 4.14 26.27 -15.23
C ASP A 184 4.75 25.16 -16.12
N ALA A 185 5.01 23.99 -15.50
CA ALA A 185 5.53 22.86 -16.23
C ALA A 185 4.50 22.32 -17.24
N ARG A 186 4.97 21.89 -18.38
CA ARG A 186 4.20 21.09 -19.34
C ARG A 186 4.51 19.63 -19.12
N VAL A 187 3.48 18.85 -18.84
CA VAL A 187 3.60 17.44 -18.45
C VAL A 187 2.87 16.57 -19.45
N TRP A 188 3.56 15.64 -20.07
CA TRP A 188 2.91 14.58 -20.82
C TRP A 188 2.37 13.53 -19.84
N THR A 189 1.10 13.19 -19.98
CA THR A 189 0.44 12.13 -19.21
C THR A 189 -0.01 11.02 -20.13
N PHE A 190 0.20 9.78 -19.71
CA PHE A 190 -0.15 8.56 -20.42
C PHE A 190 -1.02 7.71 -19.50
N LEU A 191 -2.20 7.38 -19.97
CA LEU A 191 -3.15 6.52 -19.28
C LEU A 191 -3.19 5.21 -20.06
N ARG A 192 -2.82 4.13 -19.44
CA ARG A 192 -2.72 2.82 -20.09
C ARG A 192 -3.57 1.80 -19.36
N ASN A 193 -4.53 1.23 -20.06
CA ASN A 193 -5.15 -0.02 -19.66
C ASN A 193 -4.56 -1.18 -20.46
N SER A 194 -4.45 -2.35 -19.85
CA SER A 194 -3.99 -3.60 -20.41
C SER A 194 -3.90 -3.62 -21.95
N TRP A 195 -2.74 -3.38 -22.52
CA TRP A 195 -2.37 -3.70 -23.92
C TRP A 195 -3.08 -2.93 -25.07
N LYS A 196 -4.24 -2.29 -24.88
CA LYS A 196 -5.05 -1.81 -26.01
C LYS A 196 -5.32 -0.31 -26.11
N ASN A 197 -5.42 0.40 -24.99
CA ASN A 197 -5.78 1.81 -25.03
C ASN A 197 -4.76 2.68 -24.31
N GLU A 198 -4.05 3.48 -25.06
CA GLU A 198 -3.18 4.51 -24.55
C GLU A 198 -3.77 5.88 -24.84
N SER A 199 -4.13 6.60 -23.82
CA SER A 199 -4.54 8.01 -23.94
C SER A 199 -3.37 8.90 -23.58
N ARG A 200 -2.99 9.78 -24.51
CA ARG A 200 -1.88 10.74 -24.33
C ARG A 200 -2.46 12.14 -24.19
N ARG A 201 -2.00 12.86 -23.19
CA ARG A 201 -2.41 14.26 -23.00
C ARG A 201 -1.20 15.10 -22.61
N LEU A 202 -1.11 16.30 -23.20
CA LEU A 202 -0.21 17.34 -22.72
C LEU A 202 -0.98 18.22 -21.74
N VAL A 203 -0.53 18.27 -20.52
CA VAL A 203 -1.14 19.02 -19.41
C VAL A 203 -0.23 20.18 -19.06
N SER A 204 -0.77 21.40 -19.07
CA SER A 204 -0.08 22.57 -18.55
C SER A 204 -0.45 22.74 -17.08
N LEU A 205 0.53 22.81 -16.21
CA LEU A 205 0.29 23.08 -14.79
C LEU A 205 -0.07 24.56 -14.62
N ASP A 206 -1.09 24.84 -13.82
CA ASP A 206 -1.29 26.15 -13.24
C ASP A 206 -0.37 26.29 -12.04
N ARG A 207 0.68 27.07 -12.19
CA ARG A 207 1.81 27.11 -11.26
C ARG A 207 2.42 25.70 -11.07
N GLN A 208 2.07 25.01 -10.02
CA GLN A 208 2.67 23.70 -9.67
C GLN A 208 1.69 22.54 -9.79
N THR A 209 0.45 22.74 -10.19
CA THR A 209 -0.61 21.74 -10.09
C THR A 209 -1.50 21.72 -11.33
N ALA A 210 -2.01 20.53 -11.67
CA ALA A 210 -3.14 20.38 -12.60
C ALA A 210 -3.97 19.16 -12.21
N LEU A 211 -5.26 19.21 -12.47
CA LEU A 211 -6.18 18.10 -12.29
C LEU A 211 -6.45 17.42 -13.63
N VAL A 212 -6.21 16.12 -13.70
CA VAL A 212 -6.50 15.28 -14.86
C VAL A 212 -7.62 14.32 -14.48
N GLU A 213 -8.71 14.35 -15.23
CA GLU A 213 -9.83 13.42 -15.03
C GLU A 213 -9.79 12.28 -16.05
N CYS A 214 -10.07 11.07 -15.56
CA CYS A 214 -10.13 9.86 -16.36
C CYS A 214 -11.36 9.05 -15.96
N ARG A 215 -12.26 8.75 -16.92
CA ARG A 215 -13.39 7.85 -16.69
C ARG A 215 -12.93 6.42 -16.82
N LEU A 216 -13.19 5.62 -15.80
CA LEU A 216 -12.81 4.21 -15.73
C LEU A 216 -13.92 3.31 -16.25
N THR A 217 -13.54 2.24 -16.92
CA THR A 217 -14.44 1.24 -17.50
C THR A 217 -14.15 -0.14 -16.96
N ARG A 218 -14.93 -1.14 -17.35
CA ARG A 218 -14.65 -2.54 -17.02
C ARG A 218 -13.37 -3.08 -17.66
N GLU A 219 -12.96 -2.49 -18.78
CA GLU A 219 -11.74 -2.89 -19.48
C GLU A 219 -10.47 -2.45 -18.74
N ASP A 220 -10.60 -1.52 -17.79
CA ASP A 220 -9.48 -1.01 -17.00
C ASP A 220 -9.18 -1.87 -15.76
N MET A 221 -9.99 -2.93 -15.52
CA MET A 221 -9.72 -3.90 -14.44
C MET A 221 -8.55 -4.81 -14.78
N PRO A 222 -7.78 -5.27 -13.79
CA PRO A 222 -7.88 -4.99 -12.35
C PRO A 222 -7.17 -3.68 -11.95
N ASN A 223 -6.37 -3.12 -12.81
CA ASN A 223 -5.61 -1.90 -12.56
C ASN A 223 -5.28 -1.16 -13.87
N MET A 224 -5.13 0.14 -13.76
CA MET A 224 -4.66 1.00 -14.84
C MET A 224 -3.43 1.79 -14.40
N GLY A 225 -2.38 1.79 -15.22
CA GLY A 225 -1.20 2.59 -15.02
C GLY A 225 -1.37 4.02 -15.54
N VAL A 226 -0.84 4.96 -14.78
CA VAL A 226 -0.72 6.35 -15.16
C VAL A 226 0.74 6.74 -15.11
N ASN A 227 1.28 7.15 -16.23
CA ASN A 227 2.65 7.62 -16.32
C ASN A 227 2.65 9.09 -16.75
N ALA A 228 3.59 9.85 -16.23
CA ALA A 228 3.81 11.22 -16.65
C ALA A 228 5.28 11.54 -16.75
N PHE A 229 5.62 12.46 -17.64
CA PHE A 229 6.95 13.01 -17.69
C PHE A 229 6.96 14.49 -18.06
N THR A 230 8.00 15.17 -17.62
CA THR A 230 8.34 16.53 -18.04
C THR A 230 9.85 16.65 -18.24
N VAL A 231 10.25 17.56 -19.11
CA VAL A 231 11.67 17.87 -19.32
C VAL A 231 11.93 19.29 -18.84
N ARG A 232 12.87 19.45 -17.92
CA ARG A 232 13.27 20.74 -17.39
C ARG A 232 14.79 20.80 -17.25
N ASN A 233 15.38 21.90 -17.68
CA ASN A 233 16.84 22.12 -17.62
C ASN A 233 17.68 20.99 -18.24
N GLY A 234 17.15 20.33 -19.29
CA GLY A 234 17.81 19.19 -19.93
C GLY A 234 17.64 17.86 -19.19
N GLU A 235 16.93 17.83 -18.06
CA GLU A 235 16.65 16.62 -17.29
C GLU A 235 15.22 16.12 -17.53
N LEU A 236 15.09 14.81 -17.65
CA LEU A 236 13.81 14.11 -17.69
C LEU A 236 13.36 13.77 -16.28
N HIS A 237 12.17 14.23 -15.92
CA HIS A 237 11.51 13.88 -14.65
C HIS A 237 10.29 13.04 -14.95
N GLU A 238 10.19 11.90 -14.28
CA GLU A 238 9.13 10.91 -14.47
C GLU A 238 8.36 10.69 -13.18
N ALA A 239 7.06 10.40 -13.31
CA ALA A 239 6.20 9.97 -12.23
C ALA A 239 5.23 8.91 -12.73
N SER A 240 4.87 7.98 -11.86
CA SER A 240 3.86 6.97 -12.13
C SER A 240 2.90 6.83 -10.97
N ALA A 241 1.67 6.47 -11.30
CA ALA A 241 0.65 6.08 -10.33
C ALA A 241 -0.13 4.90 -10.88
N GLU A 242 -0.74 4.14 -10.00
CA GLU A 242 -1.60 3.03 -10.36
C GLU A 242 -2.99 3.27 -9.80
N LEU A 243 -3.99 3.02 -10.64
CA LEU A 243 -5.40 3.05 -10.27
C LEU A 243 -5.89 1.62 -10.10
N LEU A 244 -6.30 1.27 -8.91
CA LEU A 244 -6.86 -0.04 -8.61
C LEU A 244 -8.33 -0.07 -8.92
N ILE A 245 -8.76 -1.07 -9.68
CA ILE A 245 -10.14 -1.28 -10.07
C ILE A 245 -10.48 -2.75 -9.78
N PRO A 246 -10.67 -3.11 -8.49
CA PRO A 246 -10.85 -4.51 -8.09
C PRO A 246 -12.05 -5.15 -8.81
N PRO A 247 -11.94 -6.41 -9.25
CA PRO A 247 -13.02 -7.13 -9.92
C PRO A 247 -14.06 -7.68 -8.93
N ALA A 248 -14.26 -7.01 -7.79
CA ALA A 248 -15.13 -7.48 -6.71
C ALA A 248 -16.54 -7.87 -7.19
N GLY A 249 -17.07 -7.17 -8.21
CA GLY A 249 -18.35 -7.49 -8.84
C GLY A 249 -18.34 -8.71 -9.78
N GLN A 250 -17.20 -9.41 -9.94
CA GLN A 250 -17.07 -10.55 -10.86
C GLN A 250 -16.53 -11.81 -10.16
N ILE A 251 -16.23 -11.74 -8.88
CA ILE A 251 -15.71 -12.88 -8.12
C ILE A 251 -16.87 -13.63 -7.48
N LEU A 252 -16.94 -14.92 -7.79
CA LEU A 252 -17.89 -15.84 -7.17
C LEU A 252 -17.30 -16.40 -5.88
N ALA A 253 -18.15 -16.62 -4.89
CA ALA A 253 -17.80 -17.21 -3.60
C ALA A 253 -18.31 -18.66 -3.53
N PRO A 254 -17.49 -19.66 -3.90
CA PRO A 254 -17.84 -21.06 -3.72
C PRO A 254 -17.65 -21.45 -2.25
N SER A 255 -18.55 -22.28 -1.73
CA SER A 255 -18.43 -22.92 -0.44
C SER A 255 -18.74 -24.40 -0.57
N VAL A 256 -17.98 -25.23 0.16
CA VAL A 256 -18.14 -26.69 0.16
C VAL A 256 -18.55 -27.10 1.56
N VAL A 257 -19.70 -27.76 1.68
CA VAL A 257 -20.23 -28.24 2.96
C VAL A 257 -20.33 -29.76 2.88
N PRO A 258 -19.51 -30.51 3.62
CA PRO A 258 -19.63 -31.96 3.72
C PRO A 258 -20.89 -32.33 4.50
N GLY A 259 -21.54 -33.40 4.12
CA GLY A 259 -22.75 -33.87 4.79
C GLY A 259 -22.51 -34.39 6.21
N LYS A 260 -21.27 -34.82 6.51
CA LYS A 260 -20.81 -35.23 7.85
C LYS A 260 -19.42 -34.68 8.11
N SER A 261 -19.06 -34.50 9.38
CA SER A 261 -17.74 -34.05 9.81
C SER A 261 -16.68 -35.16 9.69
N GLN A 262 -17.08 -36.43 9.71
CA GLN A 262 -16.22 -37.61 9.62
C GLN A 262 -16.88 -38.69 8.80
N TYR A 263 -16.11 -39.40 8.01
CA TYR A 263 -16.47 -40.57 7.21
C TYR A 263 -15.52 -41.72 7.54
N ARG A 264 -16.04 -42.95 7.48
CA ARG A 264 -15.20 -44.16 7.57
C ARG A 264 -14.60 -44.48 6.20
N PRO A 265 -13.45 -45.16 6.13
CA PRO A 265 -12.92 -45.67 4.88
C PRO A 265 -13.95 -46.52 4.14
N GLY A 266 -14.18 -46.25 2.85
CA GLY A 266 -15.20 -46.95 2.02
C GLY A 266 -16.62 -46.41 2.20
N GLU A 267 -16.89 -45.46 3.08
CA GLU A 267 -18.21 -44.85 3.23
C GLU A 267 -18.50 -43.87 2.09
N GLN A 268 -19.73 -43.88 1.60
CA GLN A 268 -20.17 -42.95 0.58
C GLN A 268 -20.37 -41.55 1.21
N GLY A 269 -19.64 -40.57 0.68
CA GLY A 269 -19.70 -39.17 1.12
C GLY A 269 -20.60 -38.33 0.22
N ASN A 270 -21.38 -37.43 0.84
CA ASN A 270 -22.14 -36.41 0.14
C ASN A 270 -21.56 -35.02 0.46
N VAL A 271 -21.44 -34.19 -0.56
CA VAL A 271 -20.92 -32.81 -0.44
C VAL A 271 -21.90 -31.86 -1.11
N THR A 272 -22.25 -30.80 -0.42
CA THR A 272 -23.06 -29.72 -1.01
C THR A 272 -22.15 -28.57 -1.39
N ILE A 273 -22.24 -28.13 -2.63
CA ILE A 273 -21.49 -26.98 -3.15
C ILE A 273 -22.48 -25.83 -3.33
N GLN A 274 -22.21 -24.72 -2.68
CA GLN A 274 -22.95 -23.48 -2.87
C GLN A 274 -22.06 -22.46 -3.53
N VAL A 275 -22.55 -21.81 -4.58
CA VAL A 275 -21.86 -20.71 -5.25
C VAL A 275 -22.71 -19.45 -5.11
N LYS A 276 -22.15 -18.41 -4.51
CA LYS A 276 -22.79 -17.11 -4.36
C LYS A 276 -22.14 -16.09 -5.26
N GLY A 277 -22.95 -15.22 -5.84
CA GLY A 277 -22.48 -14.03 -6.55
C GLY A 277 -21.96 -12.96 -5.61
N PRO A 278 -21.41 -11.87 -6.16
CA PRO A 278 -20.95 -10.71 -5.38
C PRO A 278 -22.06 -10.05 -4.56
N ASP A 279 -23.29 -10.21 -4.99
CA ASP A 279 -24.52 -9.73 -4.29
C ASP A 279 -24.98 -10.66 -3.17
N GLY A 280 -24.23 -11.74 -2.90
CA GLY A 280 -24.56 -12.76 -1.88
C GLY A 280 -25.65 -13.74 -2.30
N LYS A 281 -26.24 -13.60 -3.50
CA LYS A 281 -27.31 -14.49 -3.99
C LYS A 281 -26.72 -15.75 -4.62
N PRO A 282 -27.47 -16.87 -4.58
CA PRO A 282 -27.07 -18.09 -5.25
C PRO A 282 -26.97 -17.88 -6.77
N VAL A 283 -25.92 -18.44 -7.36
CA VAL A 283 -25.75 -18.44 -8.83
C VAL A 283 -26.51 -19.63 -9.44
N SER A 284 -27.38 -19.34 -10.40
CA SER A 284 -28.04 -20.35 -11.21
C SER A 284 -27.22 -20.65 -12.48
N ASN A 285 -27.27 -21.89 -12.93
CA ASN A 285 -26.60 -22.34 -14.16
C ASN A 285 -25.07 -22.17 -14.19
N GLY A 286 -24.42 -22.27 -13.02
CA GLY A 286 -22.96 -22.24 -12.92
C GLY A 286 -22.34 -23.60 -13.24
N ILE A 287 -21.13 -23.59 -13.78
CA ILE A 287 -20.30 -24.79 -13.94
C ILE A 287 -19.31 -24.83 -12.78
N VAL A 288 -19.24 -25.97 -12.09
CA VAL A 288 -18.31 -26.19 -10.98
C VAL A 288 -17.38 -27.33 -11.30
N ALA A 289 -16.09 -27.12 -11.20
CA ALA A 289 -15.10 -28.19 -11.22
C ALA A 289 -14.78 -28.59 -9.77
N LEU A 290 -14.94 -29.86 -9.43
CA LEU A 290 -14.64 -30.41 -8.12
C LEU A 290 -13.48 -31.40 -8.24
N ALA A 291 -12.45 -31.21 -7.41
CA ALA A 291 -11.37 -32.19 -7.24
C ALA A 291 -11.40 -32.72 -5.79
N VAL A 292 -11.30 -34.00 -5.63
CA VAL A 292 -11.20 -34.69 -4.34
C VAL A 292 -9.90 -35.49 -4.34
N TYR A 293 -9.04 -35.22 -3.34
CA TYR A 293 -7.77 -35.95 -3.22
C TYR A 293 -7.46 -36.19 -1.73
N ASP A 294 -6.61 -37.19 -1.49
CA ASP A 294 -6.14 -37.48 -0.14
C ASP A 294 -5.16 -36.39 0.31
N LYS A 295 -5.41 -35.83 1.50
CA LYS A 295 -4.56 -34.80 2.10
C LYS A 295 -3.12 -35.27 2.32
N ALA A 296 -2.88 -36.57 2.46
CA ALA A 296 -1.53 -37.12 2.55
C ALA A 296 -0.69 -36.84 1.29
N LEU A 297 -1.29 -36.64 0.14
CA LEU A 297 -0.58 -36.24 -1.08
C LEU A 297 0.10 -34.86 -0.94
N GLU A 298 -0.41 -33.97 -0.08
CA GLU A 298 0.19 -32.67 0.17
C GLU A 298 1.58 -32.76 0.86
N TYR A 299 1.86 -33.88 1.53
CA TYR A 299 3.19 -34.15 2.10
C TYR A 299 4.20 -34.55 1.03
N ILE A 300 3.75 -35.17 -0.07
CA ILE A 300 4.61 -35.64 -1.15
C ILE A 300 4.85 -34.55 -2.17
N ALA A 301 3.78 -33.85 -2.56
CA ALA A 301 3.83 -32.72 -3.49
C ALA A 301 2.76 -31.71 -3.08
N ARG A 302 3.15 -30.48 -2.77
CA ARG A 302 2.17 -29.43 -2.55
C ARG A 302 1.33 -29.24 -3.81
N PRO A 303 0.00 -29.21 -3.70
CA PRO A 303 -0.84 -28.99 -4.87
C PRO A 303 -0.50 -27.64 -5.48
N ASN A 304 -0.07 -27.65 -6.73
CA ASN A 304 0.16 -26.44 -7.51
C ASN A 304 -1.20 -25.90 -8.01
N ILE A 305 -2.13 -25.70 -7.08
CA ILE A 305 -3.44 -25.10 -7.39
C ILE A 305 -3.25 -23.60 -7.33
N THR A 306 -3.06 -23.00 -8.48
CA THR A 306 -3.02 -21.55 -8.61
C THR A 306 -4.41 -20.97 -8.33
N ASP A 307 -4.48 -19.97 -7.50
CA ASP A 307 -5.71 -19.21 -7.28
C ASP A 307 -6.19 -18.61 -8.62
N ILE A 308 -7.33 -19.07 -9.10
CA ILE A 308 -7.89 -18.66 -10.39
C ILE A 308 -8.13 -17.14 -10.43
N SER A 309 -8.49 -16.54 -9.28
CA SER A 309 -8.66 -15.10 -9.17
C SER A 309 -7.34 -14.36 -9.43
N LYS A 310 -6.23 -14.88 -8.90
CA LYS A 310 -4.89 -14.34 -9.14
C LYS A 310 -4.43 -14.53 -10.59
N THR A 311 -4.83 -15.63 -11.22
CA THR A 311 -4.44 -15.92 -12.60
C THR A 311 -5.23 -15.05 -13.59
N VAL A 312 -6.52 -14.89 -13.37
CA VAL A 312 -7.41 -14.14 -14.28
C VAL A 312 -7.35 -12.64 -14.02
N TRP A 313 -7.27 -12.26 -12.75
CA TRP A 313 -7.30 -10.89 -12.28
C TRP A 313 -6.01 -10.45 -11.58
N GLY A 314 -4.91 -11.18 -11.82
CA GLY A 314 -3.61 -10.78 -11.32
C GLY A 314 -3.24 -9.40 -11.80
N ARG A 315 -2.56 -8.65 -10.94
CA ARG A 315 -2.04 -7.32 -11.27
C ARG A 315 -1.25 -7.37 -12.57
N LEU A 316 -1.62 -6.51 -13.49
CA LEU A 316 -0.83 -6.31 -14.70
C LEU A 316 0.42 -5.51 -14.30
N ASN A 317 1.56 -6.17 -14.26
CA ASN A 317 2.83 -5.49 -14.07
C ASN A 317 3.10 -4.64 -15.31
N GLU A 318 2.90 -3.35 -15.17
CA GLU A 318 3.37 -2.41 -16.16
C GLU A 318 4.90 -2.28 -16.04
N THR A 319 5.60 -3.11 -16.79
CA THR A 319 7.02 -2.86 -17.05
C THR A 319 7.13 -1.51 -17.74
N GLY A 320 7.91 -0.63 -17.13
CA GLY A 320 8.07 0.77 -17.42
C GLY A 320 7.88 1.17 -18.89
N PHE A 321 6.92 2.06 -19.09
CA PHE A 321 6.51 2.55 -20.42
C PHE A 321 7.58 3.37 -21.12
N LEU A 322 8.48 3.97 -20.37
CA LEU A 322 9.54 4.83 -20.87
C LEU A 322 10.90 4.29 -20.45
N SER A 323 11.42 3.39 -21.25
CA SER A 323 12.88 3.23 -21.34
C SER A 323 13.44 4.37 -22.20
N LEU A 324 13.22 5.61 -21.78
CA LEU A 324 14.02 6.70 -22.25
C LEU A 324 15.40 6.51 -21.57
N LYS A 325 16.33 5.87 -22.28
CA LYS A 325 17.75 5.94 -21.92
C LYS A 325 18.02 7.41 -21.68
N LYS A 326 18.48 7.75 -20.47
CA LYS A 326 19.01 9.07 -20.17
C LYS A 326 19.94 9.44 -21.31
N MET A 327 19.57 10.37 -22.17
CA MET A 327 20.46 10.96 -23.17
C MET A 327 21.43 11.96 -22.52
N THR A 328 21.62 11.87 -21.22
CA THR A 328 22.68 12.60 -20.53
C THR A 328 23.95 11.77 -20.61
N ALA A 329 24.94 12.32 -21.30
CA ALA A 329 26.32 11.90 -21.14
C ALA A 329 26.62 11.69 -19.66
N SER A 330 27.29 10.58 -19.32
CA SER A 330 27.66 10.17 -17.99
C SER A 330 28.19 11.38 -17.18
N GLY A 331 27.33 11.89 -16.32
CA GLY A 331 27.64 12.95 -15.38
C GLY A 331 26.98 12.58 -14.07
N THR A 332 27.81 12.07 -13.16
CA THR A 332 27.60 12.02 -11.70
C THR A 332 26.16 11.89 -11.23
N GLN A 333 25.84 10.70 -10.81
CA GLN A 333 24.75 10.44 -9.88
C GLN A 333 24.88 11.44 -8.72
N GLN A 334 24.08 12.50 -8.73
CA GLN A 334 24.01 13.39 -7.59
C GLN A 334 23.47 12.59 -6.42
N ASP A 335 24.36 12.27 -5.50
CA ASP A 335 24.02 11.72 -4.20
C ASP A 335 22.90 12.58 -3.60
N ARG A 336 21.71 12.00 -3.55
CA ARG A 336 20.65 12.54 -2.70
C ARG A 336 21.15 12.37 -1.27
N GLY A 337 21.39 13.47 -0.59
CA GLY A 337 21.81 13.46 0.79
C GLY A 337 20.96 12.50 1.62
N PRO A 338 21.55 11.76 2.57
CA PRO A 338 20.81 10.81 3.40
C PRO A 338 19.76 11.56 4.19
N GLY A 339 18.49 11.23 4.02
CA GLY A 339 17.47 11.63 4.95
C GLY A 339 16.19 12.28 4.43
N GLN A 340 15.99 12.46 3.11
CA GLN A 340 14.64 12.88 2.65
C GLN A 340 13.90 11.69 2.02
N PRO A 341 12.91 11.10 2.72
CA PRO A 341 12.06 10.08 2.13
C PRO A 341 11.31 10.67 0.95
N SER A 342 11.29 10.00 -0.19
CA SER A 342 10.43 10.40 -1.31
C SER A 342 8.97 10.37 -0.84
N PHE A 343 8.12 11.25 -1.36
CA PHE A 343 6.68 11.25 -1.05
C PHE A 343 6.04 9.88 -1.33
N GLN A 344 6.50 9.18 -2.36
CA GLN A 344 6.10 7.80 -2.62
C GLN A 344 6.48 6.85 -1.47
N SER A 345 7.68 6.95 -0.90
CA SER A 345 8.07 6.12 0.23
C SER A 345 7.25 6.43 1.48
N LEU A 346 6.80 7.67 1.66
CA LEU A 346 5.89 8.06 2.73
C LEU A 346 4.49 7.49 2.52
N LEU A 347 3.97 7.52 1.29
CA LEU A 347 2.70 6.86 0.96
C LEU A 347 2.78 5.36 1.17
N TYR A 348 3.82 4.69 0.66
CA TYR A 348 4.02 3.26 0.84
C TYR A 348 4.21 2.88 2.31
N ARG A 349 4.94 3.66 3.07
CA ARG A 349 5.13 3.45 4.51
C ARG A 349 3.81 3.51 5.28
N ASN A 350 2.92 4.43 4.92
CA ASN A 350 1.63 4.61 5.57
C ASN A 350 0.54 3.61 5.11
N TYR A 351 0.70 3.03 3.93
CA TYR A 351 -0.21 1.99 3.42
C TYR A 351 0.24 0.56 3.79
N GLY A 352 1.49 0.37 4.22
CA GLY A 352 2.07 -0.92 4.52
C GLY A 352 1.25 -1.82 5.47
N PRO A 353 0.71 -1.33 6.58
CA PRO A 353 -0.11 -2.13 7.49
C PRO A 353 -1.49 -2.48 6.96
N MET A 354 -2.10 -1.58 6.16
CA MET A 354 -3.38 -1.89 5.52
C MET A 354 -3.22 -2.99 4.46
N ALA A 355 -2.09 -3.01 3.77
CA ALA A 355 -1.73 -4.08 2.86
C ALA A 355 -1.57 -5.44 3.57
N ARG A 356 -1.07 -5.48 4.82
CA ARG A 356 -1.02 -6.69 5.64
C ARG A 356 -2.40 -7.15 6.11
N LYS A 357 -3.34 -6.24 6.39
CA LYS A 357 -4.74 -6.58 6.71
C LYS A 357 -5.49 -7.16 5.50
N ALA A 358 -5.12 -6.75 4.29
CA ALA A 358 -5.66 -7.27 3.04
C ALA A 358 -5.18 -8.69 2.69
N LYS A 359 -4.30 -9.30 3.50
CA LYS A 359 -3.79 -10.68 3.32
C LYS A 359 -4.88 -11.77 3.33
N GLY A 360 -6.13 -11.41 3.55
CA GLY A 360 -7.29 -12.30 3.48
C GLY A 360 -8.15 -12.19 2.22
N THR A 361 -8.13 -11.07 1.48
CA THR A 361 -9.13 -10.84 0.42
C THR A 361 -8.64 -10.15 -0.86
N VAL A 362 -7.48 -9.47 -0.87
CA VAL A 362 -6.94 -8.79 -2.08
C VAL A 362 -5.41 -8.89 -2.10
N ASN A 363 -4.92 -10.11 -2.09
CA ASN A 363 -3.57 -10.43 -1.62
C ASN A 363 -2.42 -10.25 -2.62
N GLY A 364 -2.68 -10.06 -3.89
CA GLY A 364 -1.61 -9.86 -4.87
C GLY A 364 -0.88 -8.53 -4.73
N PHE A 365 -1.54 -7.55 -4.12
CA PHE A 365 -1.05 -6.16 -4.13
C PHE A 365 -0.02 -5.85 -3.04
N ALA A 366 -0.17 -6.46 -1.88
CA ALA A 366 0.73 -6.25 -0.76
C ALA A 366 2.06 -6.98 -0.89
N GLU A 367 2.05 -8.19 -1.45
CA GLU A 367 3.28 -8.98 -1.64
C GLU A 367 4.17 -8.43 -2.75
N ALA A 368 3.60 -7.94 -3.85
CA ALA A 368 4.38 -7.40 -4.96
C ALA A 368 5.13 -6.09 -4.64
N VAL A 369 4.63 -5.31 -3.67
CA VAL A 369 5.26 -4.06 -3.26
C VAL A 369 6.37 -4.27 -2.22
N PHE A 370 6.33 -5.39 -1.47
CA PHE A 370 7.32 -5.69 -0.41
C PHE A 370 8.46 -6.60 -0.87
N ASP A 371 8.26 -7.43 -1.90
CA ASP A 371 9.31 -8.34 -2.40
C ASP A 371 10.44 -7.64 -3.19
N SER A 372 10.19 -6.46 -3.75
CA SER A 372 11.21 -5.75 -4.53
C SER A 372 12.27 -5.03 -3.71
N GLY A 373 12.12 -4.95 -2.38
CA GLY A 373 13.06 -4.22 -1.51
C GLY A 373 13.83 -5.08 -0.51
N ALA A 374 13.28 -6.21 -0.08
CA ALA A 374 13.88 -7.03 0.98
C ALA A 374 14.74 -8.18 0.42
N ASP A 375 14.37 -8.75 -0.74
CA ASP A 375 15.12 -9.88 -1.33
C ASP A 375 16.41 -9.46 -2.05
N ALA A 376 16.52 -8.21 -2.47
CA ALA A 376 17.77 -7.72 -3.07
C ALA A 376 18.93 -7.61 -2.06
N ALA A 377 18.63 -7.53 -0.77
CA ALA A 377 19.64 -7.50 0.29
C ALA A 377 20.02 -8.90 0.78
N ALA A 378 19.08 -9.87 0.75
CA ALA A 378 19.33 -11.24 1.19
C ALA A 378 20.10 -12.09 0.17
N SER A 379 19.99 -11.78 -1.15
CA SER A 379 20.71 -12.50 -2.20
C SER A 379 22.20 -12.13 -2.35
N ARG A 380 22.72 -11.19 -1.56
CA ARG A 380 24.14 -10.80 -1.54
C ARG A 380 24.95 -11.36 -0.36
N ALA A 381 24.35 -12.19 0.47
CA ALA A 381 24.99 -12.77 1.67
C ALA A 381 25.04 -14.32 1.63
N LEU A 382 25.13 -14.91 0.44
CA LEU A 382 25.55 -16.31 0.23
C LEU A 382 26.70 -16.33 -0.79
#